data_38639fe4cf67f767c58affd595921d8a
#
_entry.id   38639fe4cf67f767c58affd595921d8a
#
_cell.length_a   1.000
_cell.length_b   1.000
_cell.length_c   1.000
_cell.angle_alpha   90.00
_cell.angle_beta   90.00
_cell.angle_gamma   90.00
#
_symmetry.space_group_name_H-M   'P 1'
#
loop_
_entity.id
_entity.type
_entity.pdbx_description
1 polymer ?
#
loop_
_entity_poly.entity_id
_entity_poly.type
_entity_poly.pdbx_seq_one_letter_code
_entity_poly.pdbx_strand_id
1 'polypeptide(L)'
;MSLFYLRFRKWFSNLSLHYKIQLISFSCLLLLTGTSILITNTITEKYNKLILNSISAPLSYINNDFTKQLEALQELSYTILADPTLQQQLIKTDLATGSTETAQLYTQVKSRLHSYYLEHEKDYISYISLYTSQYECHTSASKARLVSQEKLTEILEAAHLSKGKAVWITDATTSQSLILAREIRQYTNLSLKPLGTMIICIDLNEMINGCPMFSQYESFSYQIMDRAGQMIYDSLNTPLEKDVDVKIREMDRDGNYQLIKQNGHWYLSSSGELFSEGWNYNCLVSYDSIQNTIRKWRFVTALLLLISCMIIGFASRYIIQ
;
A
#
# COMPACT_ATOMS: atom_id res chain seq x y z
N MET A 1 -17.68 -34.65 44.84
CA MET A 1 -17.13 -35.41 43.71
C MET A 1 -17.34 -36.93 43.81
N SER A 2 -17.37 -37.56 44.99
CA SER A 2 -17.49 -39.01 45.17
C SER A 2 -18.87 -39.63 44.86
N LEU A 3 -19.98 -38.92 45.14
CA LEU A 3 -21.36 -39.42 44.97
C LEU A 3 -21.76 -39.55 43.49
N PHE A 4 -21.28 -38.64 42.62
CA PHE A 4 -21.53 -38.71 41.19
C PHE A 4 -20.78 -39.88 40.54
N TYR A 5 -19.55 -40.12 40.96
CA TYR A 5 -18.73 -41.22 40.48
C TYR A 5 -19.33 -42.59 40.86
N LEU A 6 -19.86 -42.75 42.09
CA LEU A 6 -20.49 -43.98 42.57
C LEU A 6 -21.84 -44.27 41.84
N ARG A 7 -22.63 -43.24 41.58
CA ARG A 7 -23.87 -43.36 40.78
C ARG A 7 -23.60 -43.72 39.33
N PHE A 8 -22.58 -43.07 38.71
CA PHE A 8 -22.17 -43.36 37.35
C PHE A 8 -21.63 -44.77 37.18
N ARG A 9 -20.78 -45.24 38.14
CA ARG A 9 -20.25 -46.61 38.17
C ARG A 9 -21.35 -47.65 38.28
N LYS A 10 -22.35 -47.43 39.12
CA LYS A 10 -23.49 -48.35 39.33
C LYS A 10 -24.39 -48.38 38.08
N TRP A 11 -24.65 -47.23 37.44
CA TRP A 11 -25.38 -47.15 36.22
C TRP A 11 -24.65 -47.81 35.04
N PHE A 12 -23.35 -47.56 34.90
CA PHE A 12 -22.51 -48.16 33.86
C PHE A 12 -22.37 -49.69 34.05
N SER A 13 -22.29 -50.21 35.27
CA SER A 13 -22.20 -51.66 35.54
C SER A 13 -23.46 -52.42 35.11
N ASN A 14 -24.62 -51.79 35.18
CA ASN A 14 -25.95 -52.41 34.85
C ASN A 14 -26.27 -52.37 33.36
N LEU A 15 -25.49 -51.67 32.52
CA LEU A 15 -25.67 -51.63 31.06
C LEU A 15 -25.21 -52.96 30.44
N SER A 16 -25.93 -53.41 29.39
CA SER A 16 -25.48 -54.56 28.58
C SER A 16 -24.13 -54.24 27.93
N LEU A 17 -23.35 -55.28 27.63
CA LEU A 17 -22.02 -55.12 27.00
C LEU A 17 -22.07 -54.26 25.73
N HIS A 18 -23.12 -54.41 24.95
CA HIS A 18 -23.37 -53.63 23.74
C HIS A 18 -23.40 -52.11 24.00
N TYR A 19 -24.23 -51.70 24.97
CA TYR A 19 -24.32 -50.27 25.31
C TYR A 19 -23.03 -49.71 25.95
N LYS A 20 -22.25 -50.50 26.64
CA LYS A 20 -20.94 -50.11 27.17
C LYS A 20 -19.95 -49.81 26.05
N ILE A 21 -19.85 -50.70 25.06
CA ILE A 21 -18.99 -50.51 23.90
C ILE A 21 -19.39 -49.28 23.08
N GLN A 22 -20.71 -49.13 22.82
CA GLN A 22 -21.21 -47.95 22.12
C GLN A 22 -20.92 -46.63 22.83
N LEU A 23 -21.09 -46.59 24.14
CA LEU A 23 -20.85 -45.40 24.95
C LEU A 23 -19.38 -45.02 25.00
N ILE A 24 -18.46 -46.01 25.14
CA ILE A 24 -17.02 -45.78 25.06
C ILE A 24 -16.62 -45.28 23.65
N SER A 25 -17.10 -45.93 22.60
CA SER A 25 -16.81 -45.50 21.22
C SER A 25 -17.30 -44.12 20.93
N PHE A 26 -18.52 -43.76 21.36
CA PHE A 26 -19.08 -42.42 21.23
C PHE A 26 -18.28 -41.38 22.00
N SER A 27 -17.85 -41.70 23.23
CA SER A 27 -17.00 -40.81 24.04
C SER A 27 -15.64 -40.54 23.39
N CYS A 28 -14.97 -41.60 22.87
CA CYS A 28 -13.73 -41.47 22.15
C CYS A 28 -13.89 -40.60 20.89
N LEU A 29 -14.99 -40.76 20.17
CA LEU A 29 -15.30 -40.01 18.96
C LEU A 29 -15.55 -38.53 19.27
N LEU A 30 -16.25 -38.24 20.38
CA LEU A 30 -16.50 -36.90 20.86
C LEU A 30 -15.18 -36.20 21.29
N LEU A 31 -14.28 -36.91 21.93
CA LEU A 31 -12.94 -36.41 22.26
C LEU A 31 -12.10 -36.14 21.02
N LEU A 32 -12.09 -37.05 20.03
CA LEU A 32 -11.36 -36.88 18.78
C LEU A 32 -11.91 -35.69 17.96
N THR A 33 -13.22 -35.51 17.88
CA THR A 33 -13.82 -34.36 17.21
C THR A 33 -13.48 -33.04 17.91
N GLY A 34 -13.59 -33.01 19.25
CA GLY A 34 -13.26 -31.83 20.05
C GLY A 34 -11.78 -31.43 19.91
N THR A 35 -10.87 -32.38 20.00
CA THR A 35 -9.42 -32.12 19.83
C THR A 35 -9.09 -31.67 18.38
N SER A 36 -9.72 -32.28 17.37
CA SER A 36 -9.52 -31.90 15.98
C SER A 36 -9.98 -30.46 15.70
N ILE A 37 -11.12 -30.06 16.26
CA ILE A 37 -11.63 -28.67 16.13
C ILE A 37 -10.66 -27.68 16.80
N LEU A 38 -10.22 -27.99 18.02
CA LEU A 38 -9.28 -27.14 18.76
C LEU A 38 -7.95 -26.99 18.00
N ILE A 39 -7.38 -28.08 17.51
CA ILE A 39 -6.14 -28.08 16.74
C ILE A 39 -6.32 -27.26 15.45
N THR A 40 -7.41 -27.47 14.73
CA THR A 40 -7.68 -26.73 13.47
C THR A 40 -7.81 -25.23 13.73
N ASN A 41 -8.50 -24.82 14.79
CA ASN A 41 -8.63 -23.40 15.13
C ASN A 41 -7.28 -22.80 15.53
N THR A 42 -6.50 -23.49 16.37
CA THR A 42 -5.17 -23.01 16.79
C THR A 42 -4.20 -22.89 15.61
N ILE A 43 -4.23 -23.87 14.68
CA ILE A 43 -3.40 -23.82 13.47
C ILE A 43 -3.85 -22.65 12.60
N THR A 44 -5.15 -22.45 12.42
CA THR A 44 -5.70 -21.34 11.63
C THR A 44 -5.26 -19.99 12.19
N GLU A 45 -5.36 -19.78 13.50
CA GLU A 45 -4.91 -18.53 14.15
C GLU A 45 -3.40 -18.31 13.99
N LYS A 46 -2.59 -19.34 14.24
CA LYS A 46 -1.13 -19.23 14.06
C LYS A 46 -0.75 -18.96 12.61
N TYR A 47 -1.43 -19.60 11.66
CA TYR A 47 -1.19 -19.41 10.23
C TYR A 47 -1.58 -18.00 9.78
N ASN A 48 -2.74 -17.49 10.23
CA ASN A 48 -3.17 -16.13 10.01
C ASN A 48 -2.13 -15.12 10.53
N LYS A 49 -1.66 -15.32 11.76
CA LYS A 49 -0.65 -14.46 12.37
C LYS A 49 0.69 -14.49 11.62
N LEU A 50 1.09 -15.67 11.14
CA LEU A 50 2.33 -15.83 10.38
C LEU A 50 2.25 -15.11 9.03
N ILE A 51 1.09 -15.19 8.34
CA ILE A 51 0.85 -14.47 7.08
C ILE A 51 0.80 -12.96 7.31
N LEU A 52 0.07 -12.52 8.33
CA LEU A 52 0.06 -11.12 8.73
C LEU A 52 1.47 -10.59 8.91
N ASN A 53 2.30 -11.28 9.66
CA ASN A 53 3.69 -10.90 9.88
C ASN A 53 4.53 -10.95 8.58
N SER A 54 4.25 -11.89 7.69
CA SER A 54 4.99 -12.00 6.41
C SER A 54 4.64 -10.88 5.42
N ILE A 55 3.46 -10.28 5.54
CA ILE A 55 3.02 -9.17 4.69
C ILE A 55 3.36 -7.81 5.32
N SER A 56 3.34 -7.70 6.64
CA SER A 56 3.57 -6.43 7.34
C SER A 56 4.97 -5.87 7.16
N ALA A 57 5.99 -6.72 7.22
CA ALA A 57 7.38 -6.29 7.07
C ALA A 57 7.67 -5.74 5.65
N PRO A 58 7.27 -6.42 4.57
CA PRO A 58 7.31 -5.90 3.20
C PRO A 58 6.58 -4.58 3.03
N LEU A 59 5.38 -4.47 3.58
CA LEU A 59 4.56 -3.26 3.48
C LEU A 59 5.21 -2.08 4.19
N SER A 60 5.75 -2.29 5.38
CA SER A 60 6.51 -1.28 6.10
C SER A 60 7.74 -0.84 5.31
N TYR A 61 8.42 -1.78 4.62
CA TYR A 61 9.54 -1.46 3.76
C TYR A 61 9.11 -0.57 2.58
N ILE A 62 8.03 -0.93 1.87
CA ILE A 62 7.49 -0.14 0.75
C ILE A 62 7.15 1.28 1.21
N ASN A 63 6.44 1.42 2.32
CA ASN A 63 6.05 2.72 2.85
C ASN A 63 7.26 3.57 3.25
N ASN A 64 8.26 2.97 3.90
CA ASN A 64 9.49 3.66 4.25
C ASN A 64 10.31 4.07 3.02
N ASP A 65 10.38 3.19 2.03
CA ASP A 65 11.09 3.46 0.79
C ASP A 65 10.41 4.57 -0.01
N PHE A 66 9.10 4.50 -0.16
CA PHE A 66 8.30 5.54 -0.81
C PHE A 66 8.46 6.90 -0.09
N THR A 67 8.35 6.93 1.23
CA THR A 67 8.55 8.15 2.02
C THR A 67 9.94 8.73 1.80
N LYS A 68 11.00 7.91 1.85
CA LYS A 68 12.38 8.35 1.60
C LYS A 68 12.58 8.90 0.18
N GLN A 69 11.93 8.31 -0.81
CA GLN A 69 12.00 8.80 -2.18
C GLN A 69 11.30 10.17 -2.32
N LEU A 70 10.15 10.38 -1.67
CA LEU A 70 9.50 11.69 -1.64
C LEU A 70 10.34 12.74 -0.91
N GLU A 71 10.96 12.38 0.21
CA GLU A 71 11.89 13.25 0.94
C GLU A 71 13.09 13.62 0.08
N ALA A 72 13.68 12.64 -0.64
CA ALA A 72 14.80 12.88 -1.55
C ALA A 72 14.43 13.83 -2.70
N LEU A 73 13.22 13.71 -3.26
CA LEU A 73 12.71 14.65 -4.27
C LEU A 73 12.53 16.06 -3.70
N GLN A 74 12.04 16.16 -2.47
CA GLN A 74 11.91 17.44 -1.78
C GLN A 74 13.27 18.08 -1.53
N GLU A 75 14.28 17.30 -1.13
CA GLU A 75 15.66 17.74 -0.97
C GLU A 75 16.30 18.16 -2.31
N LEU A 76 16.08 17.38 -3.38
CA LEU A 76 16.51 17.76 -4.73
C LEU A 76 15.93 19.12 -5.12
N SER A 77 14.62 19.32 -4.89
CA SER A 77 13.97 20.59 -5.18
C SER A 77 14.55 21.75 -4.39
N TYR A 78 14.98 21.52 -3.15
CA TYR A 78 15.66 22.51 -2.32
C TYR A 78 17.08 22.79 -2.80
N THR A 79 17.82 21.75 -3.21
CA THR A 79 19.17 21.87 -3.77
C THR A 79 19.18 22.71 -5.04
N ILE A 80 18.19 22.49 -5.94
CA ILE A 80 18.05 23.30 -7.15
C ILE A 80 17.70 24.76 -6.80
N LEU A 81 16.80 24.98 -5.85
CA LEU A 81 16.46 26.33 -5.37
C LEU A 81 17.68 27.07 -4.80
N ALA A 82 18.50 26.37 -4.04
CA ALA A 82 19.64 26.93 -3.34
C ALA A 82 20.92 27.07 -4.21
N ASP A 83 20.92 26.59 -5.46
CA ASP A 83 22.07 26.67 -6.35
C ASP A 83 22.45 28.12 -6.68
N PRO A 84 23.63 28.62 -6.24
CA PRO A 84 24.02 30.01 -6.48
C PRO A 84 24.19 30.35 -7.95
N THR A 85 24.62 29.40 -8.78
CA THR A 85 24.81 29.58 -10.22
C THR A 85 23.46 29.73 -10.91
N LEU A 86 22.51 28.85 -10.59
CA LEU A 86 21.15 28.94 -11.12
C LEU A 86 20.46 30.24 -10.67
N GLN A 87 20.60 30.63 -9.42
CA GLN A 87 20.09 31.89 -8.87
C GLN A 87 20.61 33.09 -9.65
N GLN A 88 21.93 33.16 -9.90
CA GLN A 88 22.52 34.26 -10.66
C GLN A 88 22.02 34.31 -12.11
N GLN A 89 21.88 33.14 -12.76
CA GLN A 89 21.36 33.06 -14.12
C GLN A 89 19.87 33.51 -14.17
N LEU A 90 19.06 33.14 -13.22
CA LEU A 90 17.66 33.57 -13.12
C LEU A 90 17.52 35.06 -12.83
N ILE A 91 18.35 35.62 -11.96
CA ILE A 91 18.38 37.10 -11.73
C ILE A 91 18.73 37.84 -13.02
N LYS A 92 19.75 37.36 -13.75
CA LYS A 92 20.12 37.95 -15.04
C LYS A 92 18.98 37.80 -16.06
N THR A 93 18.30 36.67 -16.10
CA THR A 93 17.14 36.46 -16.96
C THR A 93 16.04 37.49 -16.71
N ASP A 94 15.74 37.78 -15.47
CA ASP A 94 14.72 38.76 -15.10
C ASP A 94 15.09 40.20 -15.49
N LEU A 95 16.40 40.49 -15.61
CA LEU A 95 16.93 41.79 -16.03
C LEU A 95 17.23 41.88 -17.52
N ALA A 96 17.27 40.78 -18.26
CA ALA A 96 17.64 40.73 -19.66
C ALA A 96 16.58 41.41 -20.53
N THR A 97 17.04 42.30 -21.40
CA THR A 97 16.16 43.01 -22.37
C THR A 97 16.41 42.62 -23.81
N GLY A 98 17.50 41.88 -24.08
CA GLY A 98 17.93 41.45 -25.42
C GLY A 98 17.65 39.99 -25.72
N SER A 99 17.13 39.67 -26.91
CA SER A 99 16.80 38.28 -27.31
C SER A 99 18.02 37.34 -27.32
N THR A 100 19.21 37.84 -27.68
CA THR A 100 20.46 37.05 -27.73
C THR A 100 20.93 36.68 -26.30
N GLU A 101 20.85 37.62 -25.38
CA GLU A 101 21.21 37.40 -23.98
C GLU A 101 20.27 36.40 -23.33
N THR A 102 18.96 36.55 -23.54
CA THR A 102 17.94 35.62 -23.06
C THR A 102 18.17 34.21 -23.59
N ALA A 103 18.52 34.06 -24.88
CA ALA A 103 18.82 32.73 -25.46
C ALA A 103 20.06 32.07 -24.86
N GLN A 104 21.11 32.85 -24.53
CA GLN A 104 22.29 32.33 -23.85
C GLN A 104 21.97 31.88 -22.42
N LEU A 105 21.23 32.67 -21.66
CA LEU A 105 20.80 32.35 -20.31
C LEU A 105 19.90 31.11 -20.29
N TYR A 106 18.96 31.03 -21.25
CA TYR A 106 18.14 29.81 -21.44
C TYR A 106 19.00 28.56 -21.60
N THR A 107 20.03 28.62 -22.46
CA THR A 107 20.92 27.49 -22.72
C THR A 107 21.69 27.09 -21.47
N GLN A 108 22.19 28.06 -20.68
CA GLN A 108 22.89 27.80 -19.43
C GLN A 108 21.99 27.19 -18.36
N VAL A 109 20.80 27.75 -18.17
CA VAL A 109 19.79 27.24 -17.24
C VAL A 109 19.36 25.84 -17.62
N LYS A 110 19.08 25.58 -18.91
CA LYS A 110 18.74 24.26 -19.43
C LYS A 110 19.83 23.23 -19.16
N SER A 111 21.10 23.58 -19.43
CA SER A 111 22.23 22.70 -19.16
C SER A 111 22.33 22.38 -17.67
N ARG A 112 22.11 23.36 -16.80
CA ARG A 112 22.17 23.17 -15.36
C ARG A 112 21.04 22.30 -14.83
N LEU A 113 19.81 22.50 -15.31
CA LEU A 113 18.68 21.61 -14.98
C LEU A 113 18.90 20.20 -15.50
N HIS A 114 19.48 20.06 -16.68
CA HIS A 114 19.78 18.74 -17.24
C HIS A 114 20.86 18.01 -16.46
N SER A 115 21.88 18.72 -15.91
CA SER A 115 22.84 18.08 -15.01
C SER A 115 22.19 17.55 -13.74
N TYR A 116 21.28 18.29 -13.10
CA TYR A 116 20.50 17.80 -11.97
C TYR A 116 19.65 16.57 -12.33
N TYR A 117 19.01 16.58 -13.50
CA TYR A 117 18.25 15.44 -13.97
C TYR A 117 19.12 14.20 -14.14
N LEU A 118 20.32 14.33 -14.72
CA LEU A 118 21.26 13.21 -14.91
C LEU A 118 21.93 12.75 -13.60
N GLU A 119 22.31 13.69 -12.72
CA GLU A 119 22.92 13.36 -11.42
C GLU A 119 21.98 12.61 -10.50
N HIS A 120 20.68 12.91 -10.62
CA HIS A 120 19.60 12.27 -9.86
C HIS A 120 18.70 11.41 -10.75
N GLU A 121 19.27 10.86 -11.85
CA GLU A 121 18.54 10.00 -12.76
C GLU A 121 17.96 8.82 -12.03
N LYS A 122 16.63 8.86 -11.90
CA LYS A 122 15.79 7.79 -11.37
C LYS A 122 14.70 7.52 -12.38
N ASP A 123 14.40 6.26 -12.59
CA ASP A 123 13.40 5.85 -13.57
C ASP A 123 12.04 6.54 -13.35
N TYR A 124 11.75 6.88 -12.09
CA TYR A 124 10.50 7.55 -11.72
C TYR A 124 10.48 9.07 -11.93
N ILE A 125 11.62 9.76 -12.18
CA ILE A 125 11.63 11.18 -12.52
C ILE A 125 11.37 11.33 -14.01
N SER A 126 10.17 11.74 -14.38
CA SER A 126 9.79 11.91 -15.79
C SER A 126 10.49 13.09 -16.44
N TYR A 127 10.51 14.24 -15.79
CA TYR A 127 11.20 15.46 -16.25
C TYR A 127 11.30 16.48 -15.11
N ILE A 128 12.23 17.44 -15.29
CA ILE A 128 12.31 18.67 -14.50
C ILE A 128 12.05 19.84 -15.45
N SER A 129 11.17 20.76 -15.05
CA SER A 129 10.85 21.98 -15.81
C SER A 129 11.02 23.22 -14.95
N LEU A 130 11.36 24.33 -15.61
CA LEU A 130 11.43 25.64 -14.99
C LEU A 130 10.68 26.65 -15.86
N TYR A 131 9.75 27.35 -15.24
CA TYR A 131 8.94 28.40 -15.82
C TYR A 131 9.37 29.73 -15.28
N THR A 132 9.79 30.62 -16.14
CA THR A 132 10.20 32.02 -15.82
C THR A 132 9.29 33.01 -16.52
N SER A 133 9.44 34.29 -16.24
CA SER A 133 8.71 35.36 -16.96
C SER A 133 9.12 35.49 -18.45
N GLN A 134 10.29 34.97 -18.82
CA GLN A 134 10.87 35.14 -20.15
C GLN A 134 10.78 33.87 -21.03
N TYR A 135 10.85 32.69 -20.41
CA TYR A 135 10.89 31.41 -21.12
C TYR A 135 10.48 30.23 -20.23
N GLU A 136 10.19 29.15 -20.91
CA GLU A 136 9.99 27.81 -20.30
C GLU A 136 11.16 26.89 -20.67
N CYS A 137 11.67 26.14 -19.70
CA CYS A 137 12.81 25.26 -19.89
C CYS A 137 12.47 23.86 -19.37
N HIS A 138 12.73 22.82 -20.17
CA HIS A 138 12.40 21.44 -19.84
C HIS A 138 13.58 20.50 -20.10
N THR A 139 13.82 19.54 -19.20
CA THR A 139 14.79 18.45 -19.44
C THR A 139 14.25 17.44 -20.45
N SER A 140 12.92 17.24 -20.51
CA SER A 140 12.22 16.46 -21.55
C SER A 140 10.97 17.21 -22.02
N ALA A 141 11.11 17.93 -23.13
CA ALA A 141 10.00 18.74 -23.68
C ALA A 141 8.81 17.91 -24.16
N SER A 142 9.04 16.69 -24.64
CA SER A 142 7.96 15.79 -25.07
C SER A 142 7.07 15.36 -23.92
N LYS A 143 7.65 14.99 -22.79
CA LYS A 143 6.91 14.61 -21.59
C LYS A 143 6.24 15.80 -20.91
N ALA A 144 6.89 16.97 -20.87
CA ALA A 144 6.33 18.18 -20.27
C ALA A 144 5.05 18.67 -20.99
N ARG A 145 4.94 18.43 -22.29
CA ARG A 145 3.75 18.80 -23.08
C ARG A 145 2.51 17.96 -22.79
N LEU A 146 2.64 16.88 -22.00
CA LEU A 146 1.49 16.07 -21.60
C LEU A 146 0.62 16.76 -20.54
N VAL A 147 1.16 17.75 -19.82
CA VAL A 147 0.38 18.57 -18.87
C VAL A 147 -0.45 19.59 -19.64
N SER A 148 -1.76 19.61 -19.39
CA SER A 148 -2.65 20.59 -20.02
C SER A 148 -2.32 22.02 -19.57
N GLN A 149 -2.60 23.02 -20.42
CA GLN A 149 -2.35 24.42 -20.08
C GLN A 149 -3.14 24.89 -18.85
N GLU A 150 -4.36 24.37 -18.70
CA GLU A 150 -5.21 24.67 -17.55
C GLU A 150 -4.59 24.16 -16.27
N LYS A 151 -4.13 22.90 -16.27
CA LYS A 151 -3.46 22.28 -15.11
C LYS A 151 -2.13 22.95 -14.77
N LEU A 152 -1.38 23.34 -15.80
CA LEU A 152 -0.13 24.09 -15.62
C LEU A 152 -0.40 25.41 -14.88
N THR A 153 -1.44 26.13 -15.25
CA THR A 153 -1.83 27.40 -14.58
C THR A 153 -2.15 27.15 -13.09
N GLU A 154 -2.92 26.10 -12.79
CA GLU A 154 -3.22 25.69 -11.41
C GLU A 154 -1.94 25.38 -10.61
N ILE A 155 -0.99 24.65 -11.22
CA ILE A 155 0.28 24.28 -10.59
C ILE A 155 1.12 25.54 -10.28
N LEU A 156 1.24 26.45 -11.25
CA LEU A 156 2.02 27.69 -11.08
C LEU A 156 1.40 28.58 -10.00
N GLU A 157 0.07 28.69 -9.98
CA GLU A 157 -0.64 29.46 -8.95
C GLU A 157 -0.48 28.86 -7.55
N ALA A 158 -0.63 27.55 -7.41
CA ALA A 158 -0.41 26.86 -6.14
C ALA A 158 1.04 27.03 -5.62
N ALA A 159 2.04 26.92 -6.51
CA ALA A 159 3.43 27.16 -6.16
C ALA A 159 3.68 28.62 -5.73
N HIS A 160 3.06 29.60 -6.39
CA HIS A 160 3.16 31.01 -6.04
C HIS A 160 2.57 31.28 -4.65
N LEU A 161 1.38 30.76 -4.37
CA LEU A 161 0.71 30.88 -3.07
C LEU A 161 1.50 30.26 -1.92
N SER A 162 2.29 29.21 -2.22
CA SER A 162 3.11 28.50 -1.23
C SER A 162 4.38 29.27 -0.80
N LYS A 163 4.73 30.36 -1.48
CA LYS A 163 5.84 31.27 -1.15
C LYS A 163 7.20 30.55 -1.01
N GLY A 164 7.49 29.62 -1.93
CA GLY A 164 8.76 28.87 -1.96
C GLY A 164 8.77 27.56 -1.15
N LYS A 165 7.64 27.20 -0.49
CA LYS A 165 7.46 25.84 0.01
C LYS A 165 7.16 24.90 -1.15
N ALA A 166 7.55 23.64 -1.03
CA ALA A 166 7.17 22.62 -1.97
C ALA A 166 5.66 22.36 -1.88
N VAL A 167 5.02 22.17 -3.03
CA VAL A 167 3.60 21.79 -3.13
C VAL A 167 3.52 20.52 -3.95
N TRP A 168 2.77 19.55 -3.46
CA TRP A 168 2.48 18.30 -4.15
C TRP A 168 1.11 18.39 -4.80
N ILE A 169 1.07 18.13 -6.11
CA ILE A 169 -0.16 18.22 -6.90
C ILE A 169 -0.30 16.94 -7.70
N THR A 170 -1.50 16.36 -7.66
CA THR A 170 -1.83 15.20 -8.48
C THR A 170 -2.37 15.64 -9.82
N ASP A 171 -1.95 14.98 -10.88
CA ASP A 171 -2.58 15.13 -12.18
C ASP A 171 -3.72 14.13 -12.30
N ALA A 172 -4.95 14.60 -12.08
CA ALA A 172 -6.15 13.77 -12.16
C ALA A 172 -6.44 13.23 -13.59
N THR A 173 -5.79 13.79 -14.61
CA THR A 173 -5.96 13.33 -16.00
C THR A 173 -5.08 12.13 -16.32
N THR A 174 -3.96 12.01 -15.62
CA THR A 174 -3.09 10.84 -15.65
C THR A 174 -2.95 10.36 -14.21
N SER A 175 -3.78 9.42 -13.79
CA SER A 175 -3.89 8.89 -12.41
C SER A 175 -2.59 8.30 -11.83
N GLN A 176 -1.45 8.58 -12.43
CA GLN A 176 -0.15 7.98 -12.15
C GLN A 176 0.98 9.00 -12.05
N SER A 177 0.69 10.30 -12.23
CA SER A 177 1.71 11.35 -12.16
C SER A 177 1.53 12.21 -10.93
N LEU A 178 2.62 12.35 -10.19
CA LEU A 178 2.73 13.25 -9.05
C LEU A 178 3.65 14.41 -9.43
N ILE A 179 3.23 15.62 -9.12
CA ILE A 179 3.96 16.83 -9.44
C ILE A 179 4.42 17.50 -8.15
N LEU A 180 5.73 17.72 -8.02
CA LEU A 180 6.30 18.58 -7.01
C LEU A 180 6.58 19.94 -7.66
N ALA A 181 5.87 20.98 -7.21
CA ALA A 181 6.06 22.35 -7.67
C ALA A 181 6.65 23.21 -6.56
N ARG A 182 7.56 24.10 -6.92
CA ARG A 182 8.18 25.03 -5.98
C ARG A 182 8.53 26.35 -6.66
N GLU A 183 8.10 27.48 -6.09
CA GLU A 183 8.51 28.79 -6.53
C GLU A 183 9.97 29.05 -6.11
N ILE A 184 10.83 29.38 -7.07
CA ILE A 184 12.22 29.80 -6.83
C ILE A 184 12.21 31.28 -6.50
N ARG A 185 12.66 31.61 -5.30
CA ARG A 185 12.76 33.01 -4.84
C ARG A 185 14.20 33.43 -4.69
N GLN A 186 14.47 34.67 -5.01
CA GLN A 186 15.79 35.26 -4.80
C GLN A 186 16.11 35.29 -3.29
N TYR A 187 17.16 34.58 -2.87
CA TYR A 187 17.61 34.64 -1.47
C TYR A 187 18.76 35.64 -1.28
N THR A 188 19.42 36.07 -2.36
CA THR A 188 20.45 37.10 -2.29
C THR A 188 19.83 38.44 -1.93
N ASN A 189 20.47 39.16 -1.00
CA ASN A 189 20.00 40.46 -0.46
C ASN A 189 18.61 40.39 0.22
N LEU A 190 18.13 39.21 0.62
CA LEU A 190 16.84 39.01 1.30
C LEU A 190 15.62 39.59 0.54
N SER A 191 15.74 39.71 -0.78
CA SER A 191 14.69 40.36 -1.59
C SER A 191 13.44 39.50 -1.73
N LEU A 192 13.59 38.14 -1.62
CA LEU A 192 12.52 37.16 -1.75
C LEU A 192 11.65 37.32 -3.02
N LYS A 193 12.17 38.02 -4.04
CA LYS A 193 11.48 38.20 -5.32
C LYS A 193 11.33 36.85 -6.01
N PRO A 194 10.15 36.53 -6.59
CA PRO A 194 9.99 35.32 -7.39
C PRO A 194 10.81 35.42 -8.67
N LEU A 195 11.58 34.39 -8.98
CA LEU A 195 12.41 34.28 -10.18
C LEU A 195 11.84 33.29 -11.20
N GLY A 196 11.00 32.37 -10.74
CA GLY A 196 10.36 31.36 -11.57
C GLY A 196 9.77 30.24 -10.73
N THR A 197 9.15 29.26 -11.38
CA THR A 197 8.59 28.07 -10.74
C THR A 197 9.22 26.82 -11.32
N MET A 198 9.77 26.00 -10.46
CA MET A 198 10.29 24.69 -10.81
C MET A 198 9.20 23.63 -10.61
N ILE A 199 9.15 22.69 -11.54
CA ILE A 199 8.26 21.52 -11.51
C ILE A 199 9.11 20.27 -11.68
N ILE A 200 8.94 19.28 -10.80
CA ILE A 200 9.47 17.92 -10.94
C ILE A 200 8.26 17.02 -11.13
N CYS A 201 8.18 16.34 -12.27
CA CYS A 201 7.13 15.37 -12.56
C CYS A 201 7.63 13.96 -12.30
N ILE A 202 6.84 13.20 -11.56
CA ILE A 202 7.15 11.87 -11.03
C ILE A 202 6.14 10.88 -11.59
N ASP A 203 6.62 9.77 -12.11
CA ASP A 203 5.81 8.61 -12.46
C ASP A 203 5.69 7.71 -11.24
N LEU A 204 4.49 7.67 -10.64
CA LEU A 204 4.24 6.87 -9.44
C LEU A 204 4.26 5.36 -9.72
N ASN A 205 3.95 4.93 -10.95
CA ASN A 205 4.08 3.52 -11.30
C ASN A 205 5.53 3.06 -11.28
N GLU A 206 6.42 3.81 -11.94
CA GLU A 206 7.84 3.48 -11.93
C GLU A 206 8.41 3.54 -10.51
N MET A 207 7.97 4.53 -9.72
CA MET A 207 8.39 4.68 -8.33
C MET A 207 7.98 3.50 -7.45
N ILE A 208 6.75 3.00 -7.64
CA ILE A 208 6.19 1.93 -6.81
C ILE A 208 6.53 0.54 -7.39
N ASN A 209 6.45 0.35 -8.71
CA ASN A 209 6.76 -0.93 -9.37
C ASN A 209 8.23 -1.31 -9.32
N GLY A 210 9.13 -0.37 -9.10
CA GLY A 210 10.54 -0.63 -8.80
C GLY A 210 10.76 -1.45 -7.52
N CYS A 211 9.71 -1.65 -6.71
CA CYS A 211 9.78 -2.48 -5.52
C CYS A 211 9.52 -3.96 -5.87
N PRO A 212 10.53 -4.87 -5.71
CA PRO A 212 10.44 -6.28 -6.14
C PRO A 212 9.30 -7.08 -5.49
N MET A 213 8.69 -6.52 -4.44
CA MET A 213 7.68 -7.22 -3.64
C MET A 213 6.30 -7.24 -4.28
N PHE A 214 6.00 -6.30 -5.20
CA PHE A 214 4.71 -6.29 -5.90
C PHE A 214 4.51 -7.51 -6.80
N SER A 215 5.60 -8.08 -7.34
CA SER A 215 5.54 -9.26 -8.20
C SER A 215 5.30 -10.58 -7.44
N GLN A 216 5.41 -10.59 -6.11
CA GLN A 216 5.26 -11.81 -5.30
C GLN A 216 3.80 -12.13 -4.93
N TYR A 217 2.88 -11.17 -5.05
CA TYR A 217 1.49 -11.35 -4.68
C TYR A 217 0.58 -11.28 -5.92
N GLU A 218 -0.18 -12.34 -6.19
CA GLU A 218 -1.06 -12.48 -7.37
C GLU A 218 -2.16 -11.41 -7.47
N SER A 219 -2.53 -10.79 -6.35
CA SER A 219 -3.47 -9.67 -6.33
C SER A 219 -3.14 -8.76 -5.14
N PHE A 220 -2.41 -7.73 -5.45
CA PHE A 220 -2.01 -6.68 -4.54
C PHE A 220 -2.56 -5.34 -5.06
N SER A 221 -3.26 -4.61 -4.20
CA SER A 221 -3.70 -3.25 -4.48
C SER A 221 -3.06 -2.30 -3.49
N TYR A 222 -2.46 -1.25 -4.00
CA TYR A 222 -1.86 -0.20 -3.20
C TYR A 222 -2.42 1.15 -3.64
N GLN A 223 -2.99 1.86 -2.70
CA GLN A 223 -3.66 3.14 -2.94
C GLN A 223 -3.06 4.19 -2.02
N ILE A 224 -2.90 5.39 -2.55
CA ILE A 224 -2.47 6.56 -1.79
C ILE A 224 -3.54 7.62 -1.93
N MET A 225 -3.93 8.21 -0.81
CA MET A 225 -4.91 9.28 -0.74
C MET A 225 -4.28 10.49 -0.03
N ASP A 226 -4.67 11.67 -0.44
CA ASP A 226 -4.31 12.89 0.26
C ASP A 226 -5.11 13.07 1.55
N ARG A 227 -4.83 14.15 2.28
CA ARG A 227 -5.54 14.51 3.52
C ARG A 227 -7.04 14.77 3.33
N ALA A 228 -7.45 15.15 2.13
CA ALA A 228 -8.86 15.37 1.77
C ALA A 228 -9.57 14.08 1.33
N GLY A 229 -8.86 12.96 1.24
CA GLY A 229 -9.37 11.68 0.74
C GLY A 229 -9.40 11.60 -0.79
N GLN A 230 -8.73 12.51 -1.49
CA GLN A 230 -8.58 12.45 -2.93
C GLN A 230 -7.54 11.39 -3.29
N MET A 231 -7.82 10.56 -4.28
CA MET A 231 -6.92 9.52 -4.76
C MET A 231 -5.70 10.16 -5.44
N ILE A 232 -4.51 9.87 -4.92
CA ILE A 232 -3.22 10.25 -5.51
C ILE A 232 -2.74 9.13 -6.44
N TYR A 233 -2.88 7.88 -6.01
CA TYR A 233 -2.40 6.71 -6.72
C TYR A 233 -3.28 5.49 -6.48
N ASP A 234 -3.49 4.69 -7.51
CA ASP A 234 -4.14 3.38 -7.43
C ASP A 234 -3.44 2.40 -8.38
N SER A 235 -2.83 1.35 -7.81
CA SER A 235 -2.09 0.34 -8.57
C SER A 235 -2.96 -0.49 -9.52
N LEU A 236 -4.26 -0.57 -9.28
CA LEU A 236 -5.19 -1.36 -10.10
C LEU A 236 -5.95 -0.55 -11.15
N ASN A 237 -5.85 0.80 -11.13
CA ASN A 237 -6.68 1.69 -11.95
C ASN A 237 -8.20 1.39 -11.85
N THR A 238 -8.62 0.66 -10.82
CA THR A 238 -10.03 0.36 -10.56
C THR A 238 -10.48 1.20 -9.39
N PRO A 239 -11.40 2.15 -9.59
CA PRO A 239 -11.95 2.89 -8.47
C PRO A 239 -12.58 1.89 -7.49
N LEU A 240 -12.12 1.92 -6.24
CA LEU A 240 -12.84 1.24 -5.16
C LEU A 240 -14.26 1.79 -5.19
N GLU A 241 -15.23 0.95 -5.53
CA GLU A 241 -16.63 1.30 -5.39
C GLU A 241 -16.87 1.75 -3.95
N LYS A 242 -17.36 2.99 -3.78
CA LYS A 242 -17.60 3.60 -2.46
C LYS A 242 -18.64 2.87 -1.62
N ASP A 243 -19.40 1.93 -2.22
CA ASP A 243 -20.47 1.15 -1.58
C ASP A 243 -20.06 -0.31 -1.39
N VAL A 244 -18.97 -0.54 -0.67
CA VAL A 244 -18.57 -1.90 -0.34
C VAL A 244 -19.12 -2.27 1.03
N ASP A 245 -19.91 -3.35 1.06
CA ASP A 245 -20.36 -4.02 2.30
C ASP A 245 -19.12 -4.65 2.99
N VAL A 246 -18.34 -3.81 3.65
CA VAL A 246 -17.10 -4.20 4.34
C VAL A 246 -17.47 -4.94 5.61
N LYS A 247 -17.46 -6.27 5.55
CA LYS A 247 -17.56 -7.10 6.76
C LYS A 247 -16.18 -7.25 7.37
N ILE A 248 -15.90 -6.44 8.38
CA ILE A 248 -14.69 -6.58 9.21
C ILE A 248 -14.85 -7.85 10.05
N ARG A 249 -13.96 -8.83 9.86
CA ARG A 249 -14.02 -10.10 10.59
C ARG A 249 -13.06 -10.17 11.77
N GLU A 250 -11.87 -9.64 11.62
CA GLU A 250 -10.84 -9.66 12.64
C GLU A 250 -10.00 -8.38 12.57
N MET A 251 -9.80 -7.74 13.69
CA MET A 251 -8.83 -6.67 13.88
C MET A 251 -7.64 -7.23 14.63
N ASP A 252 -6.41 -6.95 14.18
CA ASP A 252 -5.24 -7.21 15.01
C ASP A 252 -5.32 -6.35 16.29
N ARG A 253 -4.78 -6.85 17.42
CA ARG A 253 -4.80 -6.12 18.69
C ARG A 253 -4.14 -4.75 18.62
N ASP A 254 -3.20 -4.58 17.69
CA ASP A 254 -2.50 -3.32 17.43
C ASP A 254 -3.20 -2.43 16.37
N GLY A 255 -4.33 -2.89 15.78
CA GLY A 255 -5.18 -2.09 14.88
C GLY A 255 -4.62 -1.85 13.47
N ASN A 256 -3.44 -2.40 13.15
CA ASN A 256 -2.74 -2.11 11.89
C ASN A 256 -3.25 -2.92 10.69
N TYR A 257 -3.98 -4.01 10.93
CA TYR A 257 -4.46 -4.92 9.88
C TYR A 257 -5.90 -5.33 10.12
N GLN A 258 -6.67 -5.38 9.04
CA GLN A 258 -8.07 -5.78 9.07
C GLN A 258 -8.32 -6.83 7.99
N LEU A 259 -9.10 -7.86 8.32
CA LEU A 259 -9.60 -8.81 7.33
C LEU A 259 -10.96 -8.30 6.83
N ILE A 260 -11.01 -7.88 5.58
CA ILE A 260 -12.20 -7.33 4.96
C ILE A 260 -12.73 -8.27 3.86
N LYS A 261 -14.04 -8.28 3.67
CA LYS A 261 -14.68 -9.00 2.57
C LYS A 261 -15.27 -8.00 1.59
N GLN A 262 -14.79 -8.04 0.33
CA GLN A 262 -15.22 -7.16 -0.75
C GLN A 262 -15.58 -7.98 -1.98
N ASN A 263 -16.75 -7.77 -2.58
CA ASN A 263 -17.22 -8.49 -3.78
C ASN A 263 -17.13 -10.02 -3.68
N GLY A 264 -17.37 -10.57 -2.48
CA GLY A 264 -17.27 -12.01 -2.24
C GLY A 264 -15.89 -12.55 -1.93
N HIS A 265 -14.83 -11.77 -2.15
CA HIS A 265 -13.43 -12.10 -1.91
C HIS A 265 -12.92 -11.57 -0.57
N TRP A 266 -11.97 -12.28 0.03
CA TRP A 266 -11.33 -11.87 1.27
C TRP A 266 -10.01 -11.17 1.01
N TYR A 267 -9.83 -10.01 1.64
CA TYR A 267 -8.60 -9.22 1.57
C TYR A 267 -8.08 -8.94 2.96
N LEU A 268 -6.76 -8.94 3.07
CA LEU A 268 -6.07 -8.34 4.19
C LEU A 268 -5.85 -6.87 3.85
N SER A 269 -6.41 -5.98 4.64
CA SER A 269 -6.26 -4.53 4.53
C SER A 269 -5.27 -4.03 5.56
N SER A 270 -4.33 -3.20 5.13
CA SER A 270 -3.48 -2.40 5.99
C SER A 270 -3.56 -0.95 5.55
N SER A 271 -3.77 -0.06 6.51
CA SER A 271 -3.83 1.38 6.26
C SER A 271 -2.99 2.12 7.30
N GLY A 272 -2.47 3.28 6.93
CA GLY A 272 -1.69 4.12 7.82
C GLY A 272 -1.34 5.45 7.18
N GLU A 273 -0.67 6.30 7.95
CA GLU A 273 -0.16 7.56 7.44
C GLU A 273 1.13 7.35 6.64
N LEU A 274 1.26 8.11 5.56
CA LEU A 274 2.38 8.09 4.66
C LEU A 274 2.85 9.52 4.48
N PHE A 275 4.10 9.80 4.78
CA PHE A 275 4.71 11.11 4.58
C PHE A 275 4.11 12.24 5.46
N SER A 276 4.90 13.28 5.73
CA SER A 276 4.57 14.38 6.65
C SER A 276 3.41 15.30 6.20
N GLU A 277 2.97 15.18 4.96
CA GLU A 277 1.86 15.97 4.40
C GLU A 277 0.46 15.45 4.81
N GLY A 278 0.41 14.38 5.63
CA GLY A 278 -0.84 13.77 6.09
C GLY A 278 -1.51 12.92 5.02
N TRP A 279 -0.72 12.33 4.13
CA TRP A 279 -1.21 11.33 3.19
C TRP A 279 -1.44 10.01 3.88
N ASN A 280 -2.42 9.26 3.37
CA ASN A 280 -2.75 7.93 3.86
C ASN A 280 -2.56 6.90 2.76
N TYR A 281 -2.03 5.74 3.12
CA TYR A 281 -2.04 4.59 2.24
C TYR A 281 -3.10 3.59 2.66
N ASN A 282 -3.61 2.86 1.68
CA ASN A 282 -4.43 1.66 1.88
C ASN A 282 -3.87 0.55 0.99
N CYS A 283 -3.55 -0.57 1.61
CA CYS A 283 -3.04 -1.74 0.92
C CYS A 283 -4.02 -2.90 1.09
N LEU A 284 -4.35 -3.56 0.00
CA LEU A 284 -5.20 -4.74 -0.04
C LEU A 284 -4.43 -5.91 -0.62
N VAL A 285 -4.32 -6.99 0.12
CA VAL A 285 -3.71 -8.25 -0.33
C VAL A 285 -4.77 -9.34 -0.35
N SER A 286 -4.92 -10.05 -1.47
CA SER A 286 -5.89 -11.14 -1.55
C SER A 286 -5.58 -12.24 -0.55
N TYR A 287 -6.62 -12.62 0.19
CA TYR A 287 -6.58 -13.68 1.20
C TYR A 287 -7.31 -14.95 0.75
N ASP A 288 -7.89 -14.95 -0.44
CA ASP A 288 -8.76 -16.05 -0.91
C ASP A 288 -8.04 -17.38 -1.10
N SER A 289 -6.82 -17.38 -1.62
CA SER A 289 -6.03 -18.61 -1.80
C SER A 289 -5.80 -19.32 -0.47
N ILE A 290 -5.59 -18.53 0.58
CA ILE A 290 -5.37 -19.00 1.94
C ILE A 290 -6.67 -19.50 2.55
N GLN A 291 -7.77 -18.77 2.41
CA GLN A 291 -9.10 -19.19 2.84
C GLN A 291 -9.52 -20.50 2.17
N ASN A 292 -9.26 -20.65 0.88
CA ASN A 292 -9.55 -21.87 0.15
C ASN A 292 -8.72 -23.05 0.65
N THR A 293 -7.46 -22.84 0.98
CA THR A 293 -6.60 -23.86 1.57
C THR A 293 -7.11 -24.28 2.95
N ILE A 294 -7.44 -23.35 3.82
CA ILE A 294 -8.02 -23.63 5.14
C ILE A 294 -9.36 -24.37 4.99
N ARG A 295 -10.22 -23.97 4.05
CA ARG A 295 -11.49 -24.65 3.78
C ARG A 295 -11.29 -26.09 3.30
N LYS A 296 -10.32 -26.34 2.41
CA LYS A 296 -9.96 -27.69 1.97
C LYS A 296 -9.50 -28.57 3.16
N TRP A 297 -8.64 -28.05 4.00
CA TRP A 297 -8.18 -28.78 5.19
C TRP A 297 -9.32 -29.09 6.17
N ARG A 298 -10.22 -28.13 6.41
CA ARG A 298 -11.42 -28.37 7.24
C ARG A 298 -12.34 -29.43 6.65
N PHE A 299 -12.49 -29.44 5.32
CA PHE A 299 -13.28 -30.47 4.64
C PHE A 299 -12.65 -31.86 4.76
N VAL A 300 -11.33 -31.97 4.56
CA VAL A 300 -10.58 -33.22 4.72
C VAL A 300 -10.67 -33.76 6.14
N THR A 301 -10.51 -32.92 7.15
CA THR A 301 -10.64 -33.33 8.56
C THR A 301 -12.07 -33.77 8.89
N ALA A 302 -13.09 -33.09 8.40
CA ALA A 302 -14.48 -33.49 8.57
C ALA A 302 -14.78 -34.84 7.90
N LEU A 303 -14.26 -35.08 6.70
CA LEU A 303 -14.41 -36.34 5.96
C LEU A 303 -13.72 -37.49 6.70
N LEU A 304 -12.51 -37.30 7.22
CA LEU A 304 -11.79 -38.31 8.01
C LEU A 304 -12.54 -38.66 9.29
N LEU A 305 -13.11 -37.65 9.97
CA LEU A 305 -13.96 -37.89 11.14
C LEU A 305 -15.20 -38.69 10.79
N LEU A 306 -15.86 -38.41 9.67
CA LEU A 306 -17.04 -39.14 9.21
C LEU A 306 -16.71 -40.60 8.87
N ILE A 307 -15.57 -40.84 8.21
CA ILE A 307 -15.07 -42.19 7.92
C ILE A 307 -14.76 -42.95 9.20
N SER A 308 -14.11 -42.32 10.17
CA SER A 308 -13.82 -42.94 11.47
C SER A 308 -15.09 -43.30 12.26
N CYS A 309 -16.12 -42.43 12.18
CA CYS A 309 -17.45 -42.73 12.73
C CYS A 309 -18.06 -43.97 12.08
N MET A 310 -18.03 -44.08 10.75
CA MET A 310 -18.56 -45.24 10.05
C MET A 310 -17.81 -46.55 10.44
N ILE A 311 -16.48 -46.51 10.49
CA ILE A 311 -15.66 -47.68 10.84
C ILE A 311 -16.01 -48.14 12.27
N ILE A 312 -16.11 -47.23 13.25
CA ILE A 312 -16.49 -47.55 14.63
C ILE A 312 -17.92 -48.13 14.66
N GLY A 313 -18.85 -47.56 13.91
CA GLY A 313 -20.23 -48.05 13.83
C GLY A 313 -20.31 -49.46 13.23
N PHE A 314 -19.57 -49.74 12.14
CA PHE A 314 -19.50 -51.07 11.55
C PHE A 314 -18.81 -52.10 12.50
N ALA A 315 -17.66 -51.71 13.06
CA ALA A 315 -16.95 -52.59 14.01
C ALA A 315 -17.80 -52.93 15.25
N SER A 316 -18.53 -51.98 15.81
CA SER A 316 -19.44 -52.22 16.93
C SER A 316 -20.57 -53.16 16.55
N ARG A 317 -21.08 -53.12 15.33
CA ARG A 317 -22.15 -54.00 14.85
C ARG A 317 -21.64 -55.41 14.56
N TYR A 318 -20.40 -55.54 14.07
CA TYR A 318 -19.79 -56.85 13.75
C TYR A 318 -19.32 -57.62 14.97
N ILE A 319 -18.87 -56.94 16.02
CA ILE A 319 -18.43 -57.54 17.30
C ILE A 319 -19.63 -58.04 18.13
N ILE A 320 -20.84 -57.62 17.81
CA ILE A 320 -22.07 -57.88 18.55
C ILE A 320 -22.94 -58.98 17.89
N GLN A 321 -22.64 -59.36 16.63
CA GLN A 321 -23.14 -60.60 16.05
C GLN A 321 -22.29 -61.78 16.48
#